data_e68e69c680dbe120f483ef003fefc28a
#
_entry.id   e68e69c680dbe120f483ef003fefc28a
#
_cell.length_a   1.000
_cell.length_b   1.000
_cell.length_c   1.000
_cell.angle_alpha   90.00
_cell.angle_beta   90.00
_cell.angle_gamma   90.00
#
_symmetry.space_group_name_H-M   'P 1'
#
loop_
_entity.id
_entity.type
_entity.pdbx_description
1 polymer ?
#
loop_
_entity_poly.entity_id
_entity_poly.type
_entity_poly.pdbx_seq_one_letter_code
_entity_poly.pdbx_strand_id
1 'polypeptide(L)'
;ARRLEVMASLADAGAIVLPLDISDPQSRQCLVEQVSAQVGVLDALVNNAGFGEVGPLETMPLERARAIFEVNVFGLMGLTQLLLPAMRERGSGRIVNVSSIAGRWVSPGSGWYGASKHALEAISDGLRLELHRFGLQVVLIEPGLIATDFAAVAGPSIQQAQSCGIYGGMMRKVRAGWDNVYRGASSPDVV
;
A
#
# COMPACT_ATOMS: atom_id res chain seq x y z
N ALA A 1 10.09 6.71 -5.37
CA ALA A 1 8.93 6.71 -6.31
C ALA A 1 9.36 6.18 -7.68
N ARG A 2 8.44 5.57 -8.46
CA ARG A 2 8.71 5.17 -9.86
C ARG A 2 8.75 6.38 -10.81
N ARG A 3 7.96 7.39 -10.50
CA ARG A 3 7.86 8.65 -11.28
C ARG A 3 8.44 9.79 -10.43
N LEU A 4 9.70 10.12 -10.66
CA LEU A 4 10.40 11.15 -9.89
C LEU A 4 9.91 12.56 -10.24
N GLU A 5 9.49 12.77 -11.48
CA GLU A 5 8.98 14.05 -11.99
C GLU A 5 7.77 14.58 -11.20
N VAL A 6 6.91 13.70 -10.70
CA VAL A 6 5.77 14.11 -9.88
C VAL A 6 6.14 14.45 -8.43
N MET A 7 7.40 14.25 -8.06
CA MET A 7 7.94 14.52 -6.72
C MET A 7 8.79 15.80 -6.69
N ALA A 8 8.88 16.54 -7.80
CA ALA A 8 9.75 17.73 -7.89
C ALA A 8 9.45 18.76 -6.80
N SER A 9 8.18 19.03 -6.51
CA SER A 9 7.79 19.97 -5.46
C SER A 9 8.24 19.56 -4.07
N LEU A 10 8.36 18.27 -3.80
CA LEU A 10 8.92 17.78 -2.52
C LEU A 10 10.44 17.95 -2.47
N ALA A 11 11.13 17.73 -3.59
CA ALA A 11 12.56 18.01 -3.69
C ALA A 11 12.85 19.51 -3.48
N ASP A 12 12.05 20.39 -4.09
CA ASP A 12 12.13 21.84 -3.90
C ASP A 12 11.90 22.27 -2.43
N ALA A 13 11.07 21.50 -1.71
CA ALA A 13 10.84 21.67 -0.28
C ALA A 13 11.94 21.05 0.61
N GLY A 14 13.00 20.51 0.02
CA GLY A 14 14.15 19.94 0.73
C GLY A 14 14.07 18.44 1.02
N ALA A 15 13.10 17.72 0.48
CA ALA A 15 13.04 16.28 0.61
C ALA A 15 14.04 15.58 -0.32
N ILE A 16 14.66 14.51 0.16
CA ILE A 16 15.48 13.62 -0.67
C ILE A 16 14.55 12.69 -1.44
N VAL A 17 14.51 12.84 -2.76
CA VAL A 17 13.67 12.02 -3.65
C VAL A 17 14.50 10.94 -4.32
N LEU A 18 14.18 9.69 -4.04
CA LEU A 18 14.92 8.52 -4.53
C LEU A 18 14.02 7.61 -5.38
N PRO A 19 14.58 6.97 -6.44
CA PRO A 19 13.85 5.99 -7.23
C PRO A 19 13.53 4.74 -6.41
N LEU A 20 12.32 4.22 -6.58
CA LEU A 20 11.91 2.96 -5.96
C LEU A 20 10.79 2.31 -6.78
N ASP A 21 11.04 1.12 -7.29
CA ASP A 21 10.00 0.13 -7.55
C ASP A 21 9.98 -0.88 -6.40
N ILE A 22 8.93 -0.83 -5.59
CA ILE A 22 8.84 -1.65 -4.39
C ILE A 22 8.68 -3.14 -4.71
N SER A 23 8.20 -3.48 -5.91
CA SER A 23 8.07 -4.86 -6.37
C SER A 23 9.39 -5.48 -6.85
N ASP A 24 10.41 -4.65 -7.12
CA ASP A 24 11.72 -5.10 -7.58
C ASP A 24 12.70 -5.23 -6.40
N PRO A 25 13.21 -6.44 -6.09
CA PRO A 25 14.20 -6.65 -5.03
C PRO A 25 15.47 -5.81 -5.19
N GLN A 26 15.96 -5.66 -6.41
CA GLN A 26 17.19 -4.90 -6.69
C GLN A 26 16.95 -3.40 -6.43
N SER A 27 15.79 -2.88 -6.83
CA SER A 27 15.40 -1.49 -6.56
C SER A 27 15.30 -1.20 -5.07
N ARG A 28 14.77 -2.14 -4.26
CA ARG A 28 14.73 -2.01 -2.79
C ARG A 28 16.14 -1.98 -2.20
N GLN A 29 17.04 -2.85 -2.65
CA GLN A 29 18.43 -2.90 -2.19
C GLN A 29 19.17 -1.58 -2.49
N CYS A 30 19.11 -1.11 -3.73
CA CYS A 30 19.71 0.16 -4.14
C CYS A 30 19.18 1.35 -3.34
N LEU A 31 17.85 1.37 -3.04
CA LEU A 31 17.28 2.42 -2.19
C LEU A 31 17.90 2.40 -0.80
N VAL A 32 18.00 1.24 -0.17
CA VAL A 32 18.52 1.12 1.20
C VAL A 32 19.99 1.54 1.28
N GLU A 33 20.80 1.21 0.27
CA GLU A 33 22.20 1.67 0.17
C GLU A 33 22.28 3.19 0.08
N GLN A 34 21.44 3.82 -0.75
CA GLN A 34 21.39 5.29 -0.88
C GLN A 34 20.91 5.96 0.41
N VAL A 35 19.88 5.43 1.06
CA VAL A 35 19.38 5.94 2.35
C VAL A 35 20.48 5.83 3.42
N SER A 36 21.14 4.68 3.53
CA SER A 36 22.23 4.48 4.51
C SER A 36 23.37 5.45 4.31
N ALA A 37 23.73 5.73 3.05
CA ALA A 37 24.83 6.64 2.73
C ALA A 37 24.49 8.14 2.98
N GLN A 38 23.22 8.55 2.72
CA GLN A 38 22.83 9.96 2.77
C GLN A 38 22.18 10.37 4.11
N VAL A 39 21.47 9.46 4.76
CA VAL A 39 20.65 9.74 5.93
C VAL A 39 21.11 8.92 7.16
N GLY A 40 21.64 7.73 6.93
CA GLY A 40 21.96 6.79 8.00
C GLY A 40 20.74 5.95 8.42
N VAL A 41 20.52 5.83 9.73
CA VAL A 41 19.43 5.02 10.30
C VAL A 41 18.14 5.84 10.36
N LEU A 42 17.07 5.34 9.77
CA LEU A 42 15.76 6.01 9.74
C LEU A 42 15.09 5.99 11.13
N ASP A 43 14.49 7.13 11.52
CA ASP A 43 13.64 7.22 12.70
C ASP A 43 12.27 6.60 12.48
N ALA A 44 11.74 6.73 11.27
CA ALA A 44 10.48 6.13 10.89
C ALA A 44 10.50 5.65 9.43
N LEU A 45 9.82 4.53 9.20
CA LEU A 45 9.49 4.02 7.86
C LEU A 45 7.98 4.09 7.66
N VAL A 46 7.53 4.82 6.64
CA VAL A 46 6.11 4.85 6.25
C VAL A 46 5.90 4.02 4.98
N ASN A 47 5.31 2.86 5.13
CA ASN A 47 4.95 1.96 4.05
C ASN A 47 3.58 2.35 3.49
N ASN A 48 3.58 3.29 2.54
CA ASN A 48 2.36 3.81 1.91
C ASN A 48 2.14 3.27 0.48
N ALA A 49 3.17 2.72 -0.17
CA ALA A 49 3.03 2.19 -1.51
C ALA A 49 2.00 1.06 -1.57
N GLY A 50 1.03 1.18 -2.46
CA GLY A 50 -0.02 0.19 -2.62
C GLY A 50 -0.97 0.54 -3.74
N PHE A 51 -1.64 -0.45 -4.28
CA PHE A 51 -2.71 -0.28 -5.24
C PHE A 51 -3.76 -1.39 -5.08
N GLY A 52 -4.91 -1.18 -5.70
CA GLY A 52 -5.99 -2.16 -5.72
C GLY A 52 -6.64 -2.26 -7.08
N GLU A 53 -7.23 -3.39 -7.35
CA GLU A 53 -8.09 -3.64 -8.49
C GLU A 53 -9.42 -4.22 -8.01
N VAL A 54 -10.46 -3.92 -8.75
CA VAL A 54 -11.82 -4.34 -8.44
C VAL A 54 -12.33 -5.26 -9.53
N GLY A 55 -12.75 -6.45 -9.14
CA GLY A 55 -13.31 -7.45 -10.05
C GLY A 55 -13.73 -8.70 -9.29
N PRO A 56 -14.60 -9.55 -9.89
CA PRO A 56 -15.00 -10.82 -9.28
C PRO A 56 -13.77 -11.72 -9.12
N LEU A 57 -13.68 -12.41 -7.99
CA LEU A 57 -12.56 -13.33 -7.69
C LEU A 57 -12.38 -14.42 -8.75
N GLU A 58 -13.49 -14.94 -9.27
CA GLU A 58 -13.50 -16.01 -10.27
C GLU A 58 -12.89 -15.58 -11.62
N THR A 59 -13.06 -14.33 -12.00
CA THR A 59 -12.68 -13.85 -13.35
C THR A 59 -11.43 -12.99 -13.36
N MET A 60 -10.92 -12.58 -12.21
CA MET A 60 -9.67 -11.82 -12.14
C MET A 60 -8.48 -12.74 -12.41
N PRO A 61 -7.63 -12.43 -13.40
CA PRO A 61 -6.41 -13.19 -13.65
C PRO A 61 -5.51 -13.24 -12.41
N LEU A 62 -4.97 -14.42 -12.09
CA LEU A 62 -4.11 -14.60 -10.91
C LEU A 62 -2.83 -13.76 -10.97
N GLU A 63 -2.35 -13.42 -12.17
CA GLU A 63 -1.19 -12.54 -12.36
C GLU A 63 -1.47 -11.15 -11.80
N ARG A 64 -2.69 -10.64 -11.96
CA ARG A 64 -3.11 -9.34 -11.38
C ARG A 64 -3.23 -9.43 -9.86
N ALA A 65 -3.78 -10.54 -9.35
CA ALA A 65 -3.82 -10.80 -7.91
C ALA A 65 -2.40 -10.88 -7.30
N ARG A 66 -1.47 -11.58 -7.97
CA ARG A 66 -0.08 -11.66 -7.56
C ARG A 66 0.59 -10.27 -7.54
N ALA A 67 0.34 -9.42 -8.54
CA ALA A 67 0.87 -8.07 -8.58
C ALA A 67 0.38 -7.20 -7.40
N ILE A 68 -0.88 -7.34 -6.98
CA ILE A 68 -1.41 -6.67 -5.79
C ILE A 68 -0.63 -7.12 -4.55
N PHE A 69 -0.44 -8.42 -4.36
CA PHE A 69 0.31 -8.96 -3.22
C PHE A 69 1.78 -8.59 -3.27
N GLU A 70 2.39 -8.59 -4.46
CA GLU A 70 3.81 -8.22 -4.61
C GLU A 70 4.07 -6.81 -4.11
N VAL A 71 3.21 -5.85 -4.44
CA VAL A 71 3.36 -4.46 -3.98
C VAL A 71 2.90 -4.30 -2.53
N ASN A 72 1.67 -4.74 -2.22
CA ASN A 72 1.02 -4.41 -0.94
C ASN A 72 1.54 -5.22 0.24
N VAL A 73 2.19 -6.36 -0.02
CA VAL A 73 2.63 -7.31 1.02
C VAL A 73 4.12 -7.61 0.89
N PHE A 74 4.55 -8.28 -0.17
CA PHE A 74 5.91 -8.81 -0.27
C PHE A 74 6.95 -7.70 -0.46
N GLY A 75 6.70 -6.76 -1.34
CA GLY A 75 7.60 -5.63 -1.58
C GLY A 75 7.75 -4.74 -0.35
N LEU A 76 6.64 -4.42 0.30
CA LEU A 76 6.59 -3.69 1.56
C LEU A 76 7.41 -4.40 2.65
N MET A 77 7.18 -5.70 2.84
CA MET A 77 7.94 -6.47 3.83
C MET A 77 9.39 -6.62 3.45
N GLY A 78 9.71 -6.82 2.16
CA GLY A 78 11.09 -6.88 1.70
C GLY A 78 11.87 -5.59 2.00
N LEU A 79 11.27 -4.43 1.80
CA LEU A 79 11.88 -3.14 2.19
C LEU A 79 12.03 -3.02 3.71
N THR A 80 11.00 -3.39 4.46
CA THR A 80 11.03 -3.37 5.92
C THR A 80 12.16 -4.26 6.46
N GLN A 81 12.32 -5.48 5.95
CA GLN A 81 13.37 -6.41 6.35
C GLN A 81 14.78 -5.87 6.11
N LEU A 82 14.99 -5.10 5.03
CA LEU A 82 16.29 -4.50 4.73
C LEU A 82 16.64 -3.34 5.69
N LEU A 83 15.65 -2.56 6.13
CA LEU A 83 15.87 -1.40 7.00
C LEU A 83 15.84 -1.75 8.49
N LEU A 84 15.15 -2.82 8.85
CA LEU A 84 14.90 -3.21 10.24
C LEU A 84 16.16 -3.48 11.08
N PRO A 85 17.22 -4.15 10.57
CA PRO A 85 18.41 -4.43 11.37
C PRO A 85 19.05 -3.19 12.00
N ALA A 86 19.23 -2.13 11.22
CA ALA A 86 19.83 -0.88 11.71
C ALA A 86 18.93 -0.17 12.76
N MET A 87 17.61 -0.16 12.56
CA MET A 87 16.66 0.37 13.54
C MET A 87 16.71 -0.43 14.84
N ARG A 88 16.78 -1.76 14.74
CA ARG A 88 16.87 -2.68 15.91
C ARG A 88 18.17 -2.49 16.69
N GLU A 89 19.31 -2.33 16.00
CA GLU A 89 20.61 -2.05 16.65
C GLU A 89 20.58 -0.71 17.41
N ARG A 90 19.94 0.30 16.84
CA ARG A 90 19.76 1.60 17.52
C ARG A 90 18.81 1.48 18.72
N GLY A 91 17.94 0.50 18.79
CA GLY A 91 16.98 0.29 19.87
C GLY A 91 15.79 1.26 19.85
N SER A 92 15.56 1.92 18.72
CA SER A 92 14.42 2.85 18.55
C SER A 92 14.01 2.97 17.10
N GLY A 93 12.73 3.21 16.86
CA GLY A 93 12.19 3.45 15.52
C GLY A 93 10.70 3.16 15.41
N ARG A 94 10.12 3.61 14.31
CA ARG A 94 8.70 3.42 14.05
C ARG A 94 8.47 2.91 12.63
N ILE A 95 7.66 1.86 12.50
CA ILE A 95 7.15 1.36 11.22
C ILE A 95 5.68 1.74 11.15
N VAL A 96 5.29 2.49 10.15
CA VAL A 96 3.91 2.89 9.90
C VAL A 96 3.45 2.21 8.61
N ASN A 97 2.49 1.29 8.73
CA ASN A 97 1.92 0.59 7.59
C ASN A 97 0.56 1.19 7.25
N VAL A 98 0.42 1.69 6.01
CA VAL A 98 -0.86 2.20 5.52
C VAL A 98 -1.69 1.03 4.98
N SER A 99 -2.62 0.60 5.81
CA SER A 99 -3.62 -0.43 5.48
C SER A 99 -4.85 0.19 4.79
N SER A 100 -6.03 -0.20 5.19
CA SER A 100 -7.33 0.31 4.71
C SER A 100 -8.43 -0.24 5.60
N ILE A 101 -9.61 0.36 5.58
CA ILE A 101 -10.82 -0.31 6.08
C ILE A 101 -11.04 -1.67 5.39
N ALA A 102 -10.53 -1.85 4.16
CA ALA A 102 -10.54 -3.13 3.46
C ALA A 102 -9.65 -4.21 4.11
N GLY A 103 -8.83 -3.87 5.08
CA GLY A 103 -8.12 -4.80 5.96
C GLY A 103 -9.01 -5.39 7.06
N ARG A 104 -10.19 -4.82 7.27
CA ARG A 104 -11.17 -5.25 8.28
C ARG A 104 -12.49 -5.71 7.65
N TRP A 105 -12.81 -5.24 6.47
CA TRP A 105 -14.07 -5.50 5.79
C TRP A 105 -13.86 -5.63 4.29
N VAL A 106 -14.62 -6.51 3.63
CA VAL A 106 -14.51 -6.79 2.20
C VAL A 106 -15.85 -6.54 1.51
N SER A 107 -15.84 -5.78 0.42
CA SER A 107 -17.00 -5.57 -0.45
C SER A 107 -16.93 -6.46 -1.71
N PRO A 108 -18.06 -6.69 -2.38
CA PRO A 108 -18.05 -7.41 -3.67
C PRO A 108 -17.08 -6.76 -4.66
N GLY A 109 -16.25 -7.58 -5.29
CA GLY A 109 -15.22 -7.14 -6.23
C GLY A 109 -13.90 -6.67 -5.61
N SER A 110 -13.81 -6.45 -4.29
CA SER A 110 -12.57 -6.03 -3.62
C SER A 110 -11.79 -7.19 -2.98
N GLY A 111 -12.12 -8.44 -3.31
CA GLY A 111 -11.60 -9.61 -2.61
C GLY A 111 -10.07 -9.70 -2.56
N TRP A 112 -9.38 -9.57 -3.69
CA TRP A 112 -7.91 -9.65 -3.72
C TRP A 112 -7.23 -8.47 -3.02
N TYR A 113 -7.75 -7.26 -3.22
CA TYR A 113 -7.26 -6.09 -2.50
C TYR A 113 -7.49 -6.24 -0.99
N GLY A 114 -8.71 -6.60 -0.59
CA GLY A 114 -9.06 -6.85 0.81
C GLY A 114 -8.15 -7.92 1.43
N ALA A 115 -7.93 -9.04 0.75
CA ALA A 115 -7.03 -10.10 1.21
C ALA A 115 -5.60 -9.58 1.43
N SER A 116 -5.07 -8.73 0.54
CA SER A 116 -3.74 -8.13 0.71
C SER A 116 -3.67 -7.21 1.93
N LYS A 117 -4.74 -6.46 2.21
CA LYS A 117 -4.80 -5.58 3.39
C LYS A 117 -5.01 -6.35 4.69
N HIS A 118 -5.82 -7.43 4.70
CA HIS A 118 -5.90 -8.36 5.82
C HIS A 118 -4.55 -9.02 6.12
N ALA A 119 -3.79 -9.40 5.08
CA ALA A 119 -2.44 -9.91 5.26
C ALA A 119 -1.52 -8.87 5.91
N LEU A 120 -1.60 -7.60 5.48
CA LEU A 120 -0.82 -6.51 6.07
C LEU A 120 -1.19 -6.24 7.54
N GLU A 121 -2.49 -6.35 7.91
CA GLU A 121 -2.93 -6.27 9.30
C GLU A 121 -2.25 -7.35 10.16
N ALA A 122 -2.35 -8.61 9.76
CA ALA A 122 -1.77 -9.73 10.48
C ALA A 122 -0.23 -9.63 10.59
N ILE A 123 0.44 -9.23 9.49
CA ILE A 123 1.88 -9.00 9.47
C ILE A 123 2.26 -7.87 10.44
N SER A 124 1.50 -6.79 10.48
CA SER A 124 1.78 -5.65 11.36
C SER A 124 1.60 -6.02 12.84
N ASP A 125 0.61 -6.86 13.15
CA ASP A 125 0.43 -7.41 14.50
C ASP A 125 1.59 -8.33 14.89
N GLY A 126 2.04 -9.20 13.98
CA GLY A 126 3.22 -10.04 14.19
C GLY A 126 4.48 -9.20 14.46
N LEU A 127 4.75 -8.22 13.59
CA LEU A 127 5.88 -7.30 13.76
C LEU A 127 5.81 -6.54 15.09
N ARG A 128 4.64 -6.10 15.52
CA ARG A 128 4.43 -5.38 16.79
C ARG A 128 4.85 -6.25 17.98
N LEU A 129 4.45 -7.51 17.99
CA LEU A 129 4.81 -8.46 19.05
C LEU A 129 6.31 -8.79 19.05
N GLU A 130 6.89 -9.01 17.87
CA GLU A 130 8.29 -9.38 17.72
C GLU A 130 9.25 -8.24 18.04
N LEU A 131 8.89 -7.00 17.67
CA LEU A 131 9.78 -5.85 17.74
C LEU A 131 9.68 -5.04 19.03
N HIS A 132 8.64 -5.25 19.84
CA HIS A 132 8.42 -4.53 21.09
C HIS A 132 9.64 -4.59 22.02
N ARG A 133 10.26 -5.76 22.19
CA ARG A 133 11.44 -5.96 23.02
C ARG A 133 12.68 -5.20 22.56
N PHE A 134 12.70 -4.72 21.33
CA PHE A 134 13.80 -3.93 20.74
C PHE A 134 13.51 -2.42 20.75
N GLY A 135 12.46 -1.96 21.41
CA GLY A 135 12.11 -0.55 21.48
C GLY A 135 11.50 0.03 20.19
N LEU A 136 11.10 -0.82 19.22
CA LEU A 136 10.49 -0.38 17.99
C LEU A 136 8.95 -0.41 18.08
N GLN A 137 8.32 0.55 17.42
CA GLN A 137 6.87 0.67 17.36
C GLN A 137 6.35 0.32 15.97
N VAL A 138 5.22 -0.39 15.91
CA VAL A 138 4.51 -0.69 14.65
C VAL A 138 3.11 -0.11 14.73
N VAL A 139 2.78 0.75 13.78
CA VAL A 139 1.52 1.49 13.70
C VAL A 139 0.81 1.11 12.41
N LEU A 140 -0.50 0.90 12.50
CA LEU A 140 -1.39 0.76 11.35
C LEU A 140 -2.20 2.04 11.16
N ILE A 141 -2.29 2.49 9.92
CA ILE A 141 -3.25 3.51 9.51
C ILE A 141 -4.26 2.82 8.62
N GLU A 142 -5.54 2.91 8.97
CA GLU A 142 -6.64 2.23 8.28
C GLU A 142 -7.58 3.28 7.64
N PRO A 143 -7.16 3.94 6.54
CA PRO A 143 -7.99 4.95 5.90
C PRO A 143 -9.31 4.38 5.40
N GLY A 144 -10.34 5.17 5.53
CA GLY A 144 -11.60 4.97 4.81
C GLY A 144 -11.47 5.38 3.35
N LEU A 145 -12.47 6.06 2.85
CA LEU A 145 -12.48 6.56 1.47
C LEU A 145 -11.87 7.97 1.44
N ILE A 146 -10.72 8.04 0.84
CA ILE A 146 -9.94 9.27 0.69
C ILE A 146 -9.88 9.65 -0.79
N ALA A 147 -10.09 10.93 -1.09
CA ALA A 147 -10.07 11.49 -2.44
C ALA A 147 -8.63 11.59 -2.96
N THR A 148 -8.09 10.48 -3.44
CA THR A 148 -6.74 10.35 -3.98
C THR A 148 -6.76 9.71 -5.37
N ASP A 149 -5.62 9.62 -6.02
CA ASP A 149 -5.44 8.91 -7.31
C ASP A 149 -5.76 7.40 -7.23
N PHE A 150 -5.96 6.84 -6.04
CA PHE A 150 -6.34 5.44 -5.86
C PHE A 150 -7.61 5.08 -6.65
N ALA A 151 -8.61 5.98 -6.64
CA ALA A 151 -9.84 5.79 -7.41
C ALA A 151 -9.59 5.78 -8.92
N ALA A 152 -8.66 6.59 -9.41
CA ALA A 152 -8.28 6.62 -10.81
C ALA A 152 -7.55 5.33 -11.24
N VAL A 153 -6.75 4.74 -10.35
CA VAL A 153 -6.05 3.46 -10.60
C VAL A 153 -7.02 2.28 -10.58
N ALA A 154 -7.97 2.24 -9.65
CA ALA A 154 -8.95 1.15 -9.53
C ALA A 154 -10.10 1.26 -10.54
N GLY A 155 -10.41 2.46 -11.05
CA GLY A 155 -11.54 2.72 -11.95
C GLY A 155 -11.57 1.88 -13.23
N PRO A 156 -10.47 1.75 -13.98
CA PRO A 156 -10.41 0.92 -15.20
C PRO A 156 -10.76 -0.55 -14.94
N SER A 157 -10.32 -1.14 -13.83
CA SER A 157 -10.65 -2.52 -13.48
C SER A 157 -12.14 -2.70 -13.20
N ILE A 158 -12.78 -1.76 -12.54
CA ILE A 158 -14.24 -1.76 -12.30
C ILE A 158 -14.98 -1.70 -13.63
N GLN A 159 -14.56 -0.83 -14.56
CA GLN A 159 -15.19 -0.69 -15.87
C GLN A 159 -15.08 -1.99 -16.68
N GLN A 160 -13.92 -2.61 -16.71
CA GLN A 160 -13.71 -3.90 -17.37
C GLN A 160 -14.57 -5.00 -16.76
N ALA A 161 -14.70 -5.03 -15.43
CA ALA A 161 -15.49 -6.04 -14.72
C ALA A 161 -17.01 -5.93 -14.99
N GLN A 162 -17.52 -4.77 -15.42
CA GLN A 162 -18.93 -4.60 -15.80
C GLN A 162 -19.34 -5.44 -17.03
N SER A 163 -18.38 -5.78 -17.88
CA SER A 163 -18.59 -6.65 -19.07
C SER A 163 -18.41 -8.14 -18.74
N CYS A 164 -18.13 -8.51 -17.50
CA CYS A 164 -17.88 -9.88 -17.08
C CYS A 164 -19.19 -10.70 -16.96
N GLY A 165 -19.80 -11.12 -18.06
CA GLY A 165 -20.85 -12.15 -18.14
C GLY A 165 -21.84 -12.11 -16.97
N ILE A 166 -21.90 -13.19 -16.18
CA ILE A 166 -22.83 -13.36 -15.05
C ILE A 166 -22.61 -12.35 -13.92
N TYR A 167 -21.41 -11.79 -13.77
CA TYR A 167 -21.08 -10.79 -12.74
C TYR A 167 -21.36 -9.35 -13.17
N GLY A 168 -21.67 -9.08 -14.43
CA GLY A 168 -21.85 -7.71 -14.93
C GLY A 168 -22.92 -6.92 -14.18
N GLY A 169 -24.04 -7.56 -13.79
CA GLY A 169 -25.08 -6.93 -12.98
C GLY A 169 -24.62 -6.50 -11.60
N MET A 170 -23.86 -7.35 -10.92
CA MET A 170 -23.26 -7.06 -9.62
C MET A 170 -22.24 -5.92 -9.75
N MET A 171 -21.35 -5.97 -10.76
CA MET A 171 -20.30 -4.99 -10.95
C MET A 171 -20.82 -3.59 -11.32
N ARG A 172 -21.95 -3.50 -12.03
CA ARG A 172 -22.65 -2.21 -12.24
C ARG A 172 -23.12 -1.59 -10.92
N LYS A 173 -23.66 -2.40 -10.00
CA LYS A 173 -24.06 -1.93 -8.65
C LYS A 173 -22.83 -1.48 -7.83
N VAL A 174 -21.74 -2.25 -7.89
CA VAL A 174 -20.46 -1.89 -7.26
C VAL A 174 -19.98 -0.54 -7.78
N ARG A 175 -19.97 -0.33 -9.10
CA ARG A 175 -19.59 0.96 -9.71
C ARG A 175 -20.46 2.10 -9.22
N ALA A 176 -21.77 1.96 -9.26
CA ALA A 176 -22.69 3.00 -8.80
C ALA A 176 -22.49 3.32 -7.31
N GLY A 177 -22.27 2.32 -6.48
CA GLY A 177 -21.91 2.50 -5.07
C GLY A 177 -20.60 3.24 -4.89
N TRP A 178 -19.56 2.83 -5.63
CA TRP A 178 -18.25 3.48 -5.64
C TRP A 178 -18.35 4.96 -5.99
N ASP A 179 -19.00 5.30 -7.13
CA ASP A 179 -19.15 6.68 -7.57
C ASP A 179 -19.93 7.54 -6.56
N ASN A 180 -20.92 6.94 -5.88
CA ASN A 180 -21.69 7.63 -4.85
C ASN A 180 -20.84 7.93 -3.60
N VAL A 181 -20.07 6.96 -3.15
CA VAL A 181 -19.27 7.07 -1.93
C VAL A 181 -18.05 7.99 -2.14
N TYR A 182 -17.37 7.91 -3.31
CA TYR A 182 -16.25 8.79 -3.61
C TYR A 182 -16.63 10.26 -3.78
N ARG A 183 -17.90 10.58 -4.06
CA ARG A 183 -18.39 11.98 -4.01
C ARG A 183 -18.33 12.59 -2.61
N GLY A 184 -18.40 11.78 -1.57
CA GLY A 184 -18.29 12.19 -0.17
C GLY A 184 -16.94 11.83 0.48
N ALA A 185 -15.94 11.44 -0.32
CA ALA A 185 -14.63 11.06 0.20
C ALA A 185 -13.92 12.25 0.87
N SER A 186 -13.23 11.97 1.97
CA SER A 186 -12.46 12.97 2.71
C SER A 186 -11.22 13.41 1.93
N SER A 187 -10.77 14.66 2.16
CA SER A 187 -9.47 15.13 1.66
C SER A 187 -8.33 14.26 2.21
N PRO A 188 -7.24 14.04 1.45
CA PRO A 188 -6.04 13.40 1.98
C PRO A 188 -5.40 14.16 3.15
N ASP A 189 -5.70 15.43 3.34
CA ASP A 189 -5.19 16.25 4.46
C ASP A 189 -5.69 15.82 5.84
N VAL A 190 -6.64 14.88 5.92
CA VAL A 190 -7.18 14.36 7.18
C VAL A 190 -6.53 13.04 7.64
N VAL A 191 -5.60 12.49 6.87
CA VAL A 191 -4.84 11.27 7.17
C VAL A 191 -3.36 11.57 7.52
#